data_3f16be7ff9a4e2713a16750f68f0fb8e
#
_entry.id   3f16be7ff9a4e2713a16750f68f0fb8e
#
_cell.length_a   1.000
_cell.length_b   1.000
_cell.length_c   1.000
_cell.angle_alpha   90.00
_cell.angle_beta   90.00
_cell.angle_gamma   90.00
#
_symmetry.space_group_name_H-M   'P 1'
#
loop_
_entity.id
_entity.type
_entity.pdbx_description
1 polymer ?
#
loop_
_entity_poly.entity_id
_entity_poly.type
_entity_poly.pdbx_seq_one_letter_code
_entity_poly.pdbx_strand_id
1 'polypeptide(L)'
;YVPGKKYHAVCSDGTGVSKRFDLPEPSPDAISLNTLWSKDYLRVSLSKSPDTPLGTSLTLVAHLRGIVLYAQPWDDKQNYVDFEKDFFPAGIVHFLLVDEGRNILSERLVFSLQKSALAQTEVRPDRENYLAREKVDMDIQIKDINGNPMSGNFALAVVDRTDVKPDTVSNIVSTLLLTSDLKGHIESPLSYLQDNRSSSYALDLLMMTQGWRKYNIPEVLKGKVTSALPYNLELGDEVSGKVEGLFSALKEGNISLLALKDSLIGTELTKPDRNGRFVFDKLEYPSGTHYIVCLLYTSPSPRDRSLSR
;
A
#
# COMPACT_ATOMS: atom_id res chain seq x y z
N TYR A 1 -34.11 11.35 -6.75
CA TYR A 1 -34.05 12.67 -6.09
C TYR A 1 -34.86 13.69 -6.89
N VAL A 2 -35.51 14.62 -6.20
CA VAL A 2 -36.30 15.70 -6.81
C VAL A 2 -35.53 17.00 -6.65
N PRO A 3 -35.25 17.72 -7.73
CA PRO A 3 -34.55 19.01 -7.65
C PRO A 3 -35.23 19.97 -6.66
N GLY A 4 -34.43 20.72 -5.90
CA GLY A 4 -34.92 21.69 -4.90
C GLY A 4 -35.42 21.09 -3.58
N LYS A 5 -35.44 19.75 -3.42
CA LYS A 5 -35.74 19.11 -2.12
C LYS A 5 -34.48 18.82 -1.36
N LYS A 6 -34.51 19.10 -0.06
CA LYS A 6 -33.42 18.70 0.86
C LYS A 6 -33.64 17.30 1.37
N TYR A 7 -32.61 16.51 1.37
CA TYR A 7 -32.58 15.13 1.83
C TYR A 7 -31.66 14.97 3.04
N HIS A 8 -31.98 14.03 3.89
CA HIS A 8 -31.15 13.67 5.03
C HIS A 8 -31.19 12.17 5.25
N ALA A 9 -30.11 11.64 5.81
CA ALA A 9 -30.02 10.27 6.31
C ALA A 9 -30.20 10.26 7.82
N VAL A 10 -30.97 9.31 8.34
CA VAL A 10 -31.07 9.05 9.78
C VAL A 10 -30.46 7.68 10.02
N CYS A 11 -29.39 7.65 10.80
CA CYS A 11 -28.75 6.43 11.23
C CYS A 11 -29.15 6.15 12.69
N SER A 12 -29.67 4.98 12.97
CA SER A 12 -30.00 4.51 14.32
C SER A 12 -29.14 3.32 14.67
N ASP A 13 -28.59 3.29 15.87
CA ASP A 13 -27.90 2.12 16.40
C ASP A 13 -28.90 1.17 17.11
N GLY A 14 -28.42 0.00 17.52
CA GLY A 14 -29.23 -0.99 18.23
C GLY A 14 -29.66 -0.55 19.64
N THR A 15 -29.14 0.58 20.15
CA THR A 15 -29.48 1.13 21.52
C THR A 15 -30.57 2.20 21.44
N GLY A 16 -31.03 2.56 20.23
CA GLY A 16 -32.07 3.58 20.01
C GLY A 16 -31.54 5.00 19.88
N VAL A 17 -30.21 5.19 19.87
CA VAL A 17 -29.61 6.48 19.57
C VAL A 17 -29.66 6.72 18.07
N SER A 18 -30.22 7.87 17.67
CA SER A 18 -30.32 8.25 16.25
C SER A 18 -29.54 9.52 15.97
N LYS A 19 -28.83 9.53 14.84
CA LYS A 19 -28.10 10.70 14.34
C LYS A 19 -28.57 11.03 12.93
N ARG A 20 -28.87 12.31 12.72
CA ARG A 20 -29.25 12.84 11.41
C ARG A 20 -28.04 13.45 10.73
N PHE A 21 -27.92 13.19 9.42
CA PHE A 21 -26.90 13.75 8.53
C PHE A 21 -27.63 14.40 7.35
N ASP A 22 -27.41 15.67 7.11
CA ASP A 22 -27.93 16.34 5.93
C ASP A 22 -27.11 15.91 4.71
N LEU A 23 -27.81 15.54 3.62
CA LEU A 23 -27.18 15.14 2.37
C LEU A 23 -26.97 16.36 1.48
N PRO A 24 -25.98 16.30 0.56
CA PRO A 24 -25.82 17.35 -0.46
C PRO A 24 -27.10 17.57 -1.27
N GLU A 25 -27.28 18.75 -1.79
CA GLU A 25 -28.39 19.04 -2.69
C GLU A 25 -28.27 18.20 -3.97
N PRO A 26 -29.39 17.66 -4.49
CA PRO A 26 -29.39 16.91 -5.73
C PRO A 26 -28.90 17.78 -6.89
N SER A 27 -27.91 17.30 -7.65
CA SER A 27 -27.51 17.95 -8.90
C SER A 27 -28.55 17.66 -9.98
N PRO A 28 -28.99 18.67 -10.76
CA PRO A 28 -29.83 18.43 -11.91
C PRO A 28 -29.12 17.64 -13.01
N ASP A 29 -27.80 17.83 -13.12
CA ASP A 29 -26.92 17.20 -14.10
C ASP A 29 -26.00 16.23 -13.42
N ALA A 30 -26.41 14.97 -13.30
CA ALA A 30 -25.63 13.94 -12.64
C ALA A 30 -25.40 12.74 -13.57
N ILE A 31 -24.15 12.27 -13.58
CA ILE A 31 -23.74 11.04 -14.24
C ILE A 31 -23.08 10.16 -13.18
N SER A 32 -23.43 8.88 -13.09
CA SER A 32 -22.82 7.94 -12.15
C SER A 32 -22.52 6.60 -12.79
N LEU A 33 -21.34 6.06 -12.47
CA LEU A 33 -20.98 4.69 -12.77
C LEU A 33 -21.53 3.77 -11.67
N ASN A 34 -22.17 2.69 -12.10
CA ASN A 34 -22.63 1.62 -11.24
C ASN A 34 -21.95 0.33 -11.65
N THR A 35 -21.68 -0.53 -10.68
CA THR A 35 -21.05 -1.82 -10.92
C THR A 35 -21.83 -2.94 -10.29
N LEU A 36 -21.89 -4.07 -10.98
CA LEU A 36 -22.56 -5.27 -10.51
C LEU A 36 -21.74 -6.50 -10.85
N TRP A 37 -21.30 -7.25 -9.84
CA TRP A 37 -20.73 -8.55 -10.00
C TRP A 37 -21.84 -9.59 -10.26
N SER A 38 -21.71 -10.27 -11.37
CA SER A 38 -22.46 -11.51 -11.66
C SER A 38 -21.56 -12.73 -11.39
N LYS A 39 -22.09 -13.93 -11.61
CA LYS A 39 -21.31 -15.17 -11.51
C LYS A 39 -20.13 -15.18 -12.48
N ASP A 40 -20.32 -14.69 -13.70
CA ASP A 40 -19.39 -14.86 -14.81
C ASP A 40 -18.79 -13.56 -15.33
N TYR A 41 -19.31 -12.40 -14.92
CA TYR A 41 -18.86 -11.10 -15.39
C TYR A 41 -19.01 -9.98 -14.35
N LEU A 42 -18.25 -8.92 -14.55
CA LEU A 42 -18.45 -7.62 -13.92
C LEU A 42 -19.14 -6.69 -14.92
N ARG A 43 -20.34 -6.24 -14.61
CA ARG A 43 -21.03 -5.21 -15.39
C ARG A 43 -20.71 -3.82 -14.83
N VAL A 44 -20.30 -2.92 -15.71
CA VAL A 44 -20.15 -1.49 -15.43
C VAL A 44 -21.24 -0.78 -16.26
N SER A 45 -22.13 -0.06 -15.60
CA SER A 45 -23.25 0.62 -16.24
C SER A 45 -23.26 2.11 -15.88
N LEU A 46 -23.86 2.91 -16.75
CA LEU A 46 -24.01 4.33 -16.59
C LEU A 46 -25.45 4.68 -16.26
N SER A 47 -25.63 5.47 -15.21
CA SER A 47 -26.90 6.15 -14.91
C SER A 47 -26.72 7.64 -15.03
N LYS A 48 -27.68 8.33 -15.63
CA LYS A 48 -27.68 9.78 -15.76
C LYS A 48 -29.03 10.40 -15.39
N SER A 49 -29.04 11.67 -15.03
CA SER A 49 -30.26 12.45 -14.90
C SER A 49 -30.95 12.59 -16.26
N PRO A 50 -32.28 12.68 -16.31
CA PRO A 50 -33.03 12.67 -17.58
C PRO A 50 -32.59 13.76 -18.58
N ASP A 51 -32.28 14.97 -18.07
CA ASP A 51 -31.95 16.12 -18.88
C ASP A 51 -30.43 16.32 -19.08
N THR A 52 -29.61 15.43 -18.53
CA THR A 52 -28.15 15.53 -18.68
C THR A 52 -27.76 15.07 -20.08
N PRO A 53 -27.23 15.93 -20.93
CA PRO A 53 -26.70 15.52 -22.22
C PRO A 53 -25.47 14.67 -21.95
N LEU A 54 -25.37 13.50 -22.57
CA LEU A 54 -24.08 12.83 -22.69
C LEU A 54 -23.23 13.70 -23.61
N GLY A 55 -22.12 14.19 -23.12
CA GLY A 55 -21.15 14.92 -23.95
C GLY A 55 -20.75 14.06 -25.16
N THR A 56 -20.28 14.72 -26.21
CA THR A 56 -20.05 14.08 -27.51
C THR A 56 -18.99 12.98 -27.50
N SER A 57 -18.18 12.87 -26.47
CA SER A 57 -17.15 11.84 -26.37
C SER A 57 -16.79 11.56 -24.91
N LEU A 58 -17.37 10.52 -24.36
CA LEU A 58 -16.98 9.99 -23.05
C LEU A 58 -16.06 8.80 -23.23
N THR A 59 -15.09 8.66 -22.33
CA THR A 59 -14.18 7.51 -22.30
C THR A 59 -14.29 6.80 -20.95
N LEU A 60 -14.55 5.50 -20.99
CA LEU A 60 -14.43 4.64 -19.81
C LEU A 60 -12.98 4.18 -19.68
N VAL A 61 -12.38 4.48 -18.55
CA VAL A 61 -11.02 4.05 -18.22
C VAL A 61 -11.09 3.15 -16.98
N ALA A 62 -10.36 2.04 -17.01
CA ALA A 62 -10.13 1.21 -15.83
C ALA A 62 -8.63 1.08 -15.60
N HIS A 63 -8.18 1.33 -14.38
CA HIS A 63 -6.79 1.13 -14.00
C HIS A 63 -6.67 0.42 -12.66
N LEU A 64 -5.52 -0.22 -12.44
CA LEU A 64 -5.10 -0.78 -11.17
C LEU A 64 -3.70 -0.25 -10.86
N ARG A 65 -3.55 0.45 -9.75
CA ARG A 65 -2.26 1.03 -9.32
C ARG A 65 -1.56 1.91 -10.36
N GLY A 66 -2.35 2.64 -11.16
CA GLY A 66 -1.82 3.51 -12.23
C GLY A 66 -1.58 2.80 -13.56
N ILE A 67 -1.65 1.47 -13.62
CA ILE A 67 -1.58 0.72 -14.87
C ILE A 67 -2.97 0.71 -15.51
N VAL A 68 -3.09 1.31 -16.68
CA VAL A 68 -4.35 1.32 -17.44
C VAL A 68 -4.57 -0.08 -18.04
N LEU A 69 -5.69 -0.68 -17.69
CA LEU A 69 -6.09 -2.02 -18.14
C LEU A 69 -7.16 -1.97 -19.23
N TYR A 70 -7.94 -0.88 -19.24
CA TYR A 70 -8.98 -0.66 -20.23
C TYR A 70 -9.14 0.85 -20.47
N ALA A 71 -9.27 1.26 -21.74
CA ALA A 71 -9.61 2.63 -22.11
C ALA A 71 -10.32 2.60 -23.49
N GLN A 72 -11.62 2.81 -23.49
CA GLN A 72 -12.42 2.83 -24.70
C GLN A 72 -13.50 3.92 -24.65
N PRO A 73 -13.86 4.52 -25.79
CA PRO A 73 -15.01 5.39 -25.87
C PRO A 73 -16.28 4.70 -25.34
N TRP A 74 -17.09 5.45 -24.61
CA TRP A 74 -18.38 4.95 -24.15
C TRP A 74 -19.35 4.83 -25.32
N ASP A 75 -20.01 3.70 -25.45
CA ASP A 75 -21.04 3.49 -26.48
C ASP A 75 -22.40 3.93 -25.92
N ASP A 76 -22.94 5.03 -26.44
CA ASP A 76 -24.22 5.61 -26.03
C ASP A 76 -25.42 4.69 -26.36
N LYS A 77 -25.23 3.75 -27.28
CA LYS A 77 -26.26 2.77 -27.64
C LYS A 77 -26.38 1.63 -26.62
N GLN A 78 -25.30 1.42 -25.87
CA GLN A 78 -25.23 0.37 -24.86
C GLN A 78 -24.88 1.01 -23.51
N ASN A 79 -25.83 1.04 -22.59
CA ASN A 79 -25.64 1.67 -21.27
C ASN A 79 -24.78 0.86 -20.30
N TYR A 80 -24.03 -0.13 -20.77
CA TYR A 80 -23.16 -0.94 -19.94
C TYR A 80 -22.01 -1.56 -20.74
N VAL A 81 -20.97 -1.96 -20.03
CA VAL A 81 -19.86 -2.79 -20.51
C VAL A 81 -19.72 -3.98 -19.58
N ASP A 82 -19.62 -5.17 -20.13
CA ASP A 82 -19.38 -6.40 -19.38
C ASP A 82 -17.93 -6.83 -19.54
N PHE A 83 -17.28 -7.12 -18.44
CA PHE A 83 -15.94 -7.67 -18.39
C PHE A 83 -16.01 -9.09 -17.87
N GLU A 84 -15.31 -10.02 -18.50
CA GLU A 84 -15.16 -11.37 -17.98
C GLU A 84 -14.60 -11.34 -16.55
N LYS A 85 -15.00 -12.29 -15.73
CA LYS A 85 -14.63 -12.32 -14.31
C LYS A 85 -13.13 -12.22 -14.08
N ASP A 86 -12.34 -12.83 -14.96
CA ASP A 86 -10.89 -12.92 -14.86
C ASP A 86 -10.14 -11.86 -15.68
N PHE A 87 -10.86 -10.86 -16.20
CA PHE A 87 -10.26 -9.79 -16.99
C PHE A 87 -9.30 -8.91 -16.17
N PHE A 88 -9.67 -8.60 -14.93
CA PHE A 88 -8.87 -7.74 -14.07
C PHE A 88 -8.01 -8.57 -13.11
N PRO A 89 -6.73 -8.18 -12.90
CA PRO A 89 -5.91 -8.77 -11.85
C PRO A 89 -6.49 -8.52 -10.46
N ALA A 90 -5.99 -9.25 -9.46
CA ALA A 90 -6.42 -9.07 -8.08
C ALA A 90 -6.00 -7.70 -7.52
N GLY A 91 -6.92 -7.05 -6.81
CA GLY A 91 -6.73 -5.74 -6.21
C GLY A 91 -7.89 -4.79 -6.47
N ILE A 92 -7.68 -3.51 -6.21
CA ILE A 92 -8.69 -2.46 -6.41
C ILE A 92 -8.60 -1.90 -7.82
N VAL A 93 -9.60 -2.20 -8.62
CA VAL A 93 -9.78 -1.61 -9.96
C VAL A 93 -10.54 -0.31 -9.82
N HIS A 94 -10.01 0.76 -10.39
CA HIS A 94 -10.61 2.07 -10.40
C HIS A 94 -11.16 2.37 -11.79
N PHE A 95 -12.49 2.45 -11.89
CA PHE A 95 -13.20 2.90 -13.07
C PHE A 95 -13.41 4.39 -13.04
N LEU A 96 -13.15 5.05 -14.17
CA LEU A 96 -13.28 6.49 -14.37
C LEU A 96 -14.06 6.73 -15.65
N LEU A 97 -15.05 7.59 -15.59
CA LEU A 97 -15.70 8.17 -16.77
C LEU A 97 -15.14 9.56 -17.01
N VAL A 98 -14.50 9.75 -18.14
CA VAL A 98 -13.73 10.95 -18.45
C VAL A 98 -14.29 11.61 -19.70
N ASP A 99 -14.41 12.94 -19.69
CA ASP A 99 -14.78 13.75 -20.86
C ASP A 99 -13.59 14.09 -21.75
N GLU A 100 -13.83 14.77 -22.89
CA GLU A 100 -12.79 15.24 -23.81
C GLU A 100 -11.80 16.21 -23.14
N GLY A 101 -12.25 16.97 -22.16
CA GLY A 101 -11.42 17.90 -21.37
C GLY A 101 -10.57 17.21 -20.30
N ARG A 102 -10.59 15.89 -20.24
CA ARG A 102 -9.93 15.06 -19.21
C ARG A 102 -10.47 15.34 -17.79
N ASN A 103 -11.73 15.75 -17.67
CA ASN A 103 -12.38 15.86 -16.39
C ASN A 103 -13.03 14.53 -16.05
N ILE A 104 -12.92 14.12 -14.78
CA ILE A 104 -13.59 12.92 -14.28
C ILE A 104 -15.03 13.31 -13.93
N LEU A 105 -15.97 12.70 -14.63
CA LEU A 105 -17.41 12.93 -14.41
C LEU A 105 -17.97 11.99 -13.34
N SER A 106 -17.46 10.77 -13.30
CA SER A 106 -17.82 9.76 -12.31
C SER A 106 -16.68 8.79 -12.10
N GLU A 107 -16.59 8.24 -10.90
CA GLU A 107 -15.60 7.21 -10.55
C GLU A 107 -16.21 6.14 -9.67
N ARG A 108 -15.69 4.92 -9.79
CA ARG A 108 -16.15 3.75 -9.03
C ARG A 108 -14.99 2.80 -8.77
N LEU A 109 -14.77 2.47 -7.50
CA LEU A 109 -13.84 1.41 -7.12
C LEU A 109 -14.54 0.05 -7.12
N VAL A 110 -13.84 -0.96 -7.56
CA VAL A 110 -14.28 -2.36 -7.52
C VAL A 110 -13.14 -3.22 -7.05
N PHE A 111 -13.39 -4.12 -6.13
CA PHE A 111 -12.38 -5.10 -5.72
C PHE A 111 -12.49 -6.36 -6.56
N SER A 112 -11.39 -6.74 -7.21
CA SER A 112 -11.25 -7.99 -7.95
C SER A 112 -10.38 -8.95 -7.14
N LEU A 113 -10.90 -10.15 -6.88
CA LEU A 113 -10.12 -11.23 -6.26
C LEU A 113 -10.42 -12.53 -6.97
N GLN A 114 -9.44 -13.01 -7.69
CA GLN A 114 -9.49 -14.30 -8.34
C GLN A 114 -8.83 -15.35 -7.44
N LYS A 115 -9.41 -16.54 -7.38
CA LYS A 115 -8.79 -17.65 -6.63
C LYS A 115 -7.40 -18.01 -7.18
N SER A 116 -7.17 -17.79 -8.47
CA SER A 116 -5.87 -18.00 -9.13
C SER A 116 -4.76 -17.05 -8.66
N ALA A 117 -5.14 -15.93 -8.04
CA ALA A 117 -4.17 -14.98 -7.46
C ALA A 117 -3.63 -15.42 -6.09
N LEU A 118 -4.19 -16.47 -5.51
CA LEU A 118 -3.82 -16.95 -4.18
C LEU A 118 -3.06 -18.28 -4.30
N ALA A 119 -1.88 -18.34 -3.70
CA ALA A 119 -1.14 -19.60 -3.57
C ALA A 119 -1.79 -20.48 -2.51
N GLN A 120 -1.79 -21.79 -2.76
CA GLN A 120 -2.15 -22.79 -1.78
C GLN A 120 -0.89 -23.18 -1.00
N THR A 121 -0.90 -23.00 0.31
CA THR A 121 0.24 -23.32 1.17
C THR A 121 -0.12 -24.46 2.10
N GLU A 122 0.70 -25.48 2.12
CA GLU A 122 0.60 -26.62 3.02
C GLU A 122 1.89 -26.71 3.85
N VAL A 123 1.76 -26.74 5.16
CA VAL A 123 2.89 -26.86 6.11
C VAL A 123 2.67 -28.11 6.94
N ARG A 124 3.61 -29.05 6.85
CA ARG A 124 3.56 -30.32 7.58
C ARG A 124 4.82 -30.49 8.42
N PRO A 125 4.72 -30.46 9.74
CA PRO A 125 5.82 -30.86 10.61
C PRO A 125 6.02 -32.39 10.51
N ASP A 126 7.25 -32.84 10.76
CA ASP A 126 7.60 -34.27 10.78
C ASP A 126 6.91 -35.02 11.92
N ARG A 127 6.52 -34.31 13.00
CA ARG A 127 5.85 -34.87 14.20
C ARG A 127 4.82 -33.85 14.74
N GLU A 128 3.88 -34.33 15.54
CA GLU A 128 2.86 -33.47 16.16
C GLU A 128 3.34 -32.80 17.47
N ASN A 129 4.27 -33.44 18.18
CA ASN A 129 4.75 -32.97 19.48
C ASN A 129 6.28 -32.96 19.53
N TYR A 130 6.84 -31.94 20.16
CA TYR A 130 8.26 -31.70 20.32
C TYR A 130 8.58 -31.35 21.77
N LEU A 131 9.78 -31.71 22.21
CA LEU A 131 10.32 -31.25 23.48
C LEU A 131 10.95 -29.86 23.32
N ALA A 132 11.15 -29.17 24.44
CA ALA A 132 11.81 -27.87 24.43
C ALA A 132 13.20 -27.96 23.79
N ARG A 133 13.50 -27.08 22.84
CA ARG A 133 14.78 -27.03 22.08
C ARG A 133 15.03 -28.21 21.15
N GLU A 134 14.03 -29.03 20.87
CA GLU A 134 14.14 -30.09 19.90
C GLU A 134 14.12 -29.55 18.47
N LYS A 135 14.87 -30.23 17.57
CA LYS A 135 14.85 -29.89 16.14
C LYS A 135 13.47 -30.22 15.54
N VAL A 136 12.92 -29.30 14.76
CA VAL A 136 11.68 -29.47 13.99
C VAL A 136 12.04 -29.48 12.52
N ASP A 137 11.66 -30.54 11.81
CA ASP A 137 11.75 -30.62 10.36
C ASP A 137 10.33 -30.36 9.79
N MET A 138 10.22 -29.45 8.82
CA MET A 138 8.95 -29.09 8.22
C MET A 138 9.01 -29.26 6.69
N ASP A 139 7.99 -29.89 6.13
CA ASP A 139 7.73 -29.89 4.69
C ASP A 139 6.76 -28.76 4.37
N ILE A 140 7.19 -27.82 3.51
CA ILE A 140 6.39 -26.66 3.10
C ILE A 140 6.17 -26.76 1.59
N GLN A 141 4.91 -26.92 1.20
CA GLN A 141 4.52 -26.99 -0.20
C GLN A 141 3.69 -25.77 -0.56
N ILE A 142 4.12 -25.07 -1.63
CA ILE A 142 3.43 -23.91 -2.17
C ILE A 142 3.04 -24.23 -3.61
N LYS A 143 1.74 -24.18 -3.89
CA LYS A 143 1.15 -24.58 -5.16
C LYS A 143 0.22 -23.50 -5.71
N ASP A 144 0.08 -23.48 -7.03
CA ASP A 144 -0.97 -22.71 -7.67
C ASP A 144 -2.36 -23.37 -7.47
N ILE A 145 -3.42 -22.74 -7.97
CA ILE A 145 -4.79 -23.26 -7.87
C ILE A 145 -4.97 -24.63 -8.55
N ASN A 146 -4.10 -24.97 -9.52
CA ASN A 146 -4.14 -26.23 -10.26
C ASN A 146 -3.31 -27.34 -9.57
N GLY A 147 -2.67 -27.02 -8.44
CA GLY A 147 -1.82 -27.93 -7.70
C GLY A 147 -0.38 -28.01 -8.20
N ASN A 148 0.04 -27.17 -9.15
CA ASN A 148 1.41 -27.15 -9.65
C ASN A 148 2.32 -26.44 -8.65
N PRO A 149 3.55 -26.92 -8.42
CA PRO A 149 4.53 -26.24 -7.56
C PRO A 149 4.83 -24.83 -8.07
N MET A 150 4.89 -23.87 -7.15
CA MET A 150 5.27 -22.50 -7.46
C MET A 150 6.74 -22.26 -7.12
N SER A 151 7.44 -21.52 -7.99
CA SER A 151 8.78 -20.99 -7.75
C SER A 151 8.70 -19.51 -7.40
N GLY A 152 9.45 -19.08 -6.39
CA GLY A 152 9.43 -17.69 -5.95
C GLY A 152 10.19 -17.47 -4.64
N ASN A 153 10.12 -16.24 -4.13
CA ASN A 153 10.65 -15.88 -2.83
C ASN A 153 9.52 -15.91 -1.79
N PHE A 154 9.76 -16.57 -0.69
CA PHE A 154 8.77 -16.77 0.35
C PHE A 154 9.33 -16.30 1.70
N ALA A 155 8.46 -15.74 2.53
CA ALA A 155 8.79 -15.41 3.91
C ALA A 155 8.13 -16.42 4.86
N LEU A 156 8.89 -16.93 5.81
CA LEU A 156 8.41 -17.83 6.85
C LEU A 156 8.63 -17.16 8.21
N ALA A 157 7.58 -17.09 9.02
CA ALA A 157 7.66 -16.68 10.40
C ALA A 157 7.24 -17.84 11.31
N VAL A 158 8.05 -18.12 12.33
CA VAL A 158 7.77 -19.13 13.34
C VAL A 158 7.69 -18.43 14.69
N VAL A 159 6.57 -18.59 15.40
CA VAL A 159 6.32 -17.94 16.66
C VAL A 159 5.78 -18.94 17.69
N ASP A 160 6.09 -18.71 18.96
CA ASP A 160 5.44 -19.43 20.06
C ASP A 160 4.02 -18.87 20.26
N ARG A 161 3.00 -19.72 20.13
CA ARG A 161 1.60 -19.35 20.27
C ARG A 161 1.20 -19.05 21.72
N THR A 162 2.01 -19.40 22.69
CA THR A 162 1.77 -19.02 24.10
C THR A 162 2.08 -17.54 24.32
N ASP A 163 3.11 -17.04 23.66
CA ASP A 163 3.58 -15.66 23.80
C ASP A 163 3.05 -14.72 22.73
N VAL A 164 2.86 -15.24 21.50
CA VAL A 164 2.41 -14.43 20.37
C VAL A 164 1.06 -14.89 19.86
N LYS A 165 0.04 -14.04 20.00
CA LYS A 165 -1.27 -14.31 19.41
C LYS A 165 -1.22 -14.01 17.91
N PRO A 166 -1.69 -14.94 17.05
CA PRO A 166 -1.81 -14.68 15.62
C PRO A 166 -2.68 -13.45 15.36
N ASP A 167 -2.28 -12.61 14.41
CA ASP A 167 -3.13 -11.54 13.92
C ASP A 167 -4.30 -12.16 13.12
N THR A 168 -5.52 -11.96 13.63
CA THR A 168 -6.76 -12.42 12.98
C THR A 168 -7.49 -11.30 12.25
N VAL A 169 -6.96 -10.08 12.30
CA VAL A 169 -7.57 -8.87 11.74
C VAL A 169 -7.04 -8.59 10.34
N SER A 170 -5.73 -8.80 10.13
CA SER A 170 -5.05 -8.55 8.87
C SER A 170 -4.11 -9.68 8.47
N ASN A 171 -3.82 -9.78 7.18
CA ASN A 171 -2.80 -10.66 6.63
C ASN A 171 -2.18 -10.04 5.36
N ILE A 172 -1.20 -10.72 4.76
CA ILE A 172 -0.52 -10.24 3.56
C ILE A 172 -1.49 -9.97 2.40
N VAL A 173 -2.54 -10.77 2.24
CA VAL A 173 -3.54 -10.60 1.17
C VAL A 173 -4.34 -9.33 1.39
N SER A 174 -4.90 -9.14 2.58
CA SER A 174 -5.67 -7.93 2.91
C SER A 174 -4.80 -6.67 2.86
N THR A 175 -3.54 -6.77 3.25
CA THR A 175 -2.60 -5.65 3.20
C THR A 175 -2.23 -5.29 1.77
N LEU A 176 -1.77 -6.25 0.97
CA LEU A 176 -1.28 -5.98 -0.38
C LEU A 176 -2.39 -5.66 -1.39
N LEU A 177 -3.57 -6.28 -1.26
CA LEU A 177 -4.62 -6.16 -2.27
C LEU A 177 -5.72 -5.15 -1.90
N LEU A 178 -5.89 -4.81 -0.62
CA LEU A 178 -6.98 -3.94 -0.16
C LEU A 178 -6.42 -2.66 0.49
N THR A 179 -5.77 -2.78 1.65
CA THR A 179 -5.44 -1.60 2.46
C THR A 179 -4.28 -0.77 1.91
N SER A 180 -3.37 -1.38 1.12
CA SER A 180 -2.24 -0.64 0.52
C SER A 180 -2.66 0.44 -0.49
N ASP A 181 -3.82 0.32 -1.12
CA ASP A 181 -4.30 1.24 -2.15
C ASP A 181 -5.29 2.28 -1.63
N LEU A 182 -5.74 2.11 -0.39
CA LEU A 182 -6.67 3.02 0.30
C LEU A 182 -5.94 3.85 1.35
N LYS A 183 -6.46 5.04 1.63
CA LYS A 183 -5.96 5.89 2.73
C LYS A 183 -6.90 5.81 3.91
N GLY A 184 -6.33 5.91 5.11
CA GLY A 184 -7.08 5.86 6.36
C GLY A 184 -7.18 4.46 6.94
N HIS A 185 -7.78 4.38 8.11
CA HIS A 185 -7.97 3.11 8.81
C HIS A 185 -9.13 2.32 8.21
N ILE A 186 -8.91 1.04 7.96
CA ILE A 186 -9.93 0.07 7.57
C ILE A 186 -10.04 -0.94 8.69
N GLU A 187 -11.20 -0.98 9.31
CA GLU A 187 -11.46 -1.90 10.41
C GLU A 187 -11.57 -3.34 9.90
N SER A 188 -10.89 -4.26 10.57
CA SER A 188 -10.96 -5.71 10.32
C SER A 188 -10.86 -6.10 8.83
N PRO A 189 -9.79 -5.72 8.10
CA PRO A 189 -9.71 -5.86 6.64
C PRO A 189 -9.88 -7.30 6.15
N LEU A 190 -9.53 -8.32 6.95
CA LEU A 190 -9.77 -9.73 6.61
C LEU A 190 -11.25 -10.09 6.54
N SER A 191 -12.13 -9.41 7.25
CA SER A 191 -13.57 -9.69 7.24
C SER A 191 -14.20 -9.45 5.87
N TYR A 192 -13.65 -8.54 5.07
CA TYR A 192 -14.12 -8.25 3.72
C TYR A 192 -13.73 -9.31 2.68
N LEU A 193 -12.71 -10.11 2.95
CA LEU A 193 -12.13 -11.07 2.01
C LEU A 193 -12.63 -12.51 2.21
N GLN A 194 -13.63 -12.71 3.06
CA GLN A 194 -14.21 -14.02 3.28
C GLN A 194 -15.13 -14.42 2.14
N ASP A 195 -15.11 -15.72 1.78
CA ASP A 195 -15.94 -16.27 0.68
C ASP A 195 -17.40 -16.47 1.14
N ASN A 196 -18.08 -15.36 1.38
CA ASN A 196 -19.51 -15.35 1.70
C ASN A 196 -20.19 -14.07 1.17
N ARG A 197 -21.50 -14.13 1.01
CA ARG A 197 -22.31 -13.05 0.45
C ARG A 197 -22.27 -11.76 1.29
N SER A 198 -22.23 -11.89 2.61
CA SER A 198 -22.20 -10.73 3.51
C SER A 198 -20.90 -9.94 3.37
N SER A 199 -19.76 -10.65 3.33
CA SER A 199 -18.45 -10.03 3.14
C SER A 199 -18.31 -9.40 1.75
N SER A 200 -18.82 -10.05 0.70
CA SER A 200 -18.82 -9.46 -0.64
C SER A 200 -19.64 -8.18 -0.72
N TYR A 201 -20.81 -8.16 -0.05
CA TYR A 201 -21.63 -6.95 0.03
C TYR A 201 -20.95 -5.83 0.84
N ALA A 202 -20.37 -6.17 1.98
CA ALA A 202 -19.63 -5.21 2.81
C ALA A 202 -18.41 -4.63 2.07
N LEU A 203 -17.70 -5.46 1.30
CA LEU A 203 -16.59 -5.03 0.47
C LEU A 203 -17.02 -4.06 -0.61
N ASP A 204 -18.15 -4.30 -1.27
CA ASP A 204 -18.71 -3.38 -2.27
C ASP A 204 -19.13 -2.05 -1.64
N LEU A 205 -19.73 -2.08 -0.45
CA LEU A 205 -20.01 -0.86 0.33
C LEU A 205 -18.73 -0.10 0.68
N LEU A 206 -17.68 -0.79 1.10
CA LEU A 206 -16.37 -0.18 1.34
C LEU A 206 -15.85 0.52 0.07
N MET A 207 -15.94 -0.13 -1.08
CA MET A 207 -15.51 0.44 -2.37
C MET A 207 -16.34 1.66 -2.78
N MET A 208 -17.60 1.75 -2.40
CA MET A 208 -18.47 2.91 -2.65
C MET A 208 -18.19 4.07 -1.69
N THR A 209 -17.81 3.79 -0.46
CA THR A 209 -17.69 4.81 0.60
C THR A 209 -16.27 5.31 0.82
N GLN A 210 -15.25 4.53 0.44
CA GLN A 210 -13.85 4.91 0.63
C GLN A 210 -13.44 6.02 -0.35
N GLY A 211 -13.46 7.26 0.12
CA GLY A 211 -13.12 8.45 -0.67
C GLY A 211 -11.63 8.77 -0.74
N TRP A 212 -10.83 8.28 0.20
CA TRP A 212 -9.40 8.57 0.31
C TRP A 212 -8.58 7.51 -0.44
N ARG A 213 -7.99 7.92 -1.56
CA ARG A 213 -7.19 7.06 -2.44
C ARG A 213 -5.73 7.46 -2.44
N LYS A 214 -4.86 6.52 -2.73
CA LYS A 214 -3.42 6.76 -2.80
C LYS A 214 -3.03 7.61 -4.01
N TYR A 215 -3.76 7.46 -5.13
CA TYR A 215 -3.44 8.09 -6.41
C TYR A 215 -4.36 9.27 -6.68
N ASN A 216 -3.76 10.42 -7.05
CA ASN A 216 -4.50 11.61 -7.51
C ASN A 216 -4.62 11.58 -9.05
N ILE A 217 -5.56 10.78 -9.54
CA ILE A 217 -5.74 10.58 -10.98
C ILE A 217 -6.14 11.87 -11.72
N PRO A 218 -6.99 12.79 -11.18
CA PRO A 218 -7.29 14.05 -11.85
C PRO A 218 -6.04 14.87 -12.20
N GLU A 219 -5.05 14.89 -11.34
CA GLU A 219 -3.79 15.60 -11.63
C GLU A 219 -2.93 14.86 -12.64
N VAL A 220 -2.88 13.52 -12.57
CA VAL A 220 -2.16 12.69 -13.55
C VAL A 220 -2.74 12.87 -14.94
N LEU A 221 -4.06 12.85 -15.10
CA LEU A 221 -4.74 13.08 -16.40
C LEU A 221 -4.47 14.48 -16.97
N LYS A 222 -4.27 15.48 -16.13
CA LYS A 222 -3.89 16.86 -16.53
C LYS A 222 -2.38 17.02 -16.77
N GLY A 223 -1.61 15.93 -16.73
CA GLY A 223 -0.16 15.94 -16.98
C GLY A 223 0.67 16.47 -15.80
N LYS A 224 0.07 16.66 -14.63
CA LYS A 224 0.78 17.05 -13.42
C LYS A 224 1.39 15.81 -12.74
N VAL A 225 2.38 15.24 -13.38
CA VAL A 225 3.16 14.13 -12.79
C VAL A 225 4.34 14.72 -12.04
N THR A 226 4.42 14.49 -10.74
CA THR A 226 5.60 14.85 -9.96
C THR A 226 6.70 13.84 -10.32
N SER A 227 7.64 14.27 -11.16
CA SER A 227 8.77 13.43 -11.61
C SER A 227 9.85 13.27 -10.53
N ALA A 228 9.86 14.12 -9.51
CA ALA A 228 10.79 14.05 -8.40
C ALA A 228 10.07 13.51 -7.15
N LEU A 229 10.53 12.40 -6.63
CA LEU A 229 10.11 11.95 -5.31
C LEU A 229 10.62 12.97 -4.29
N PRO A 230 9.77 13.44 -3.33
CA PRO A 230 10.20 14.39 -2.32
C PRO A 230 11.26 13.81 -1.38
N TYR A 231 11.38 12.50 -1.35
CA TYR A 231 12.35 11.75 -0.55
C TYR A 231 13.01 10.70 -1.44
N ASN A 232 14.28 10.44 -1.19
CA ASN A 232 14.99 9.32 -1.82
C ASN A 232 14.39 7.99 -1.34
N LEU A 233 14.56 6.95 -2.15
CA LEU A 233 14.21 5.60 -1.76
C LEU A 233 15.09 5.19 -0.57
N GLU A 234 14.48 4.84 0.55
CA GLU A 234 15.19 4.28 1.70
C GLU A 234 15.57 2.84 1.38
N LEU A 235 16.87 2.61 1.15
CA LEU A 235 17.42 1.28 0.87
C LEU A 235 18.03 0.62 2.13
N GLY A 236 18.01 1.31 3.26
CA GLY A 236 18.55 0.93 4.55
C GLY A 236 18.57 2.13 5.47
N ASP A 237 19.00 1.95 6.70
CA ASP A 237 19.21 3.07 7.64
C ASP A 237 20.29 4.01 7.13
N GLU A 238 20.14 5.31 7.40
CA GLU A 238 21.13 6.34 7.11
C GLU A 238 21.55 7.04 8.40
N VAL A 239 22.85 7.19 8.58
CA VAL A 239 23.43 8.03 9.64
C VAL A 239 24.26 9.11 8.98
N SER A 240 23.81 10.34 9.05
CA SER A 240 24.51 11.49 8.47
C SER A 240 24.80 12.57 9.52
N GLY A 241 25.80 13.40 9.22
CA GLY A 241 26.17 14.46 10.12
C GLY A 241 27.18 15.43 9.52
N LYS A 242 27.65 16.38 10.36
CA LYS A 242 28.65 17.37 10.00
C LYS A 242 29.73 17.45 11.08
N VAL A 243 30.99 17.44 10.67
CA VAL A 243 32.12 17.65 11.54
C VAL A 243 32.55 19.08 11.42
N GLU A 244 32.57 19.81 12.55
CA GLU A 244 33.02 21.19 12.63
C GLU A 244 34.25 21.27 13.53
N GLY A 245 35.28 21.93 13.05
CA GLY A 245 36.43 22.36 13.88
C GLY A 245 36.16 23.72 14.50
N LEU A 246 37.02 24.11 15.42
CA LEU A 246 36.92 25.43 16.16
C LEU A 246 36.82 26.65 15.23
N PHE A 247 37.37 26.58 14.00
CA PHE A 247 37.42 27.72 13.08
C PHE A 247 37.02 27.39 11.63
N SER A 248 36.84 26.11 11.28
CA SER A 248 36.47 25.69 9.93
C SER A 248 35.95 24.23 9.91
N ALA A 249 35.28 23.83 8.83
CA ALA A 249 34.95 22.44 8.60
C ALA A 249 36.21 21.57 8.55
N LEU A 250 36.19 20.43 9.24
CA LEU A 250 37.31 19.50 9.22
C LEU A 250 37.33 18.78 7.86
N LYS A 251 38.43 19.02 7.12
CA LYS A 251 38.54 18.48 5.73
C LYS A 251 39.31 17.17 5.65
N GLU A 252 39.99 16.78 6.72
CA GLU A 252 40.82 15.58 6.77
C GLU A 252 40.57 14.83 8.08
N GLY A 253 40.41 13.54 7.96
CA GLY A 253 40.10 12.60 9.03
C GLY A 253 39.20 11.47 8.54
N ASN A 254 39.29 10.33 9.17
CA ASN A 254 38.33 9.25 8.96
C ASN A 254 37.24 9.34 10.01
N ILE A 255 36.02 9.09 9.60
CA ILE A 255 34.88 8.98 10.50
C ILE A 255 34.51 7.50 10.52
N SER A 256 34.46 6.91 11.71
CA SER A 256 33.99 5.53 11.91
C SER A 256 32.62 5.53 12.54
N LEU A 257 31.80 4.61 12.09
CA LEU A 257 30.53 4.26 12.71
C LEU A 257 30.70 2.88 13.32
N LEU A 258 30.33 2.74 14.59
CA LEU A 258 30.27 1.47 15.31
C LEU A 258 28.82 1.13 15.53
N ALA A 259 28.39 -0.03 15.07
CA ALA A 259 27.04 -0.56 15.30
C ALA A 259 27.09 -1.56 16.47
N LEU A 260 26.30 -1.29 17.52
CA LEU A 260 26.28 -2.02 18.77
C LEU A 260 24.87 -2.54 19.07
N LYS A 261 24.78 -3.82 19.34
CA LYS A 261 23.60 -4.46 19.91
C LYS A 261 24.07 -5.60 20.78
N ASP A 262 23.99 -5.44 22.12
CA ASP A 262 24.57 -6.33 23.11
C ASP A 262 26.11 -6.47 23.00
N SER A 263 26.67 -6.38 21.80
CA SER A 263 28.09 -6.38 21.46
C SER A 263 28.30 -5.57 20.17
N LEU A 264 29.58 -5.39 19.77
CA LEU A 264 29.90 -4.78 18.47
C LEU A 264 29.52 -5.74 17.34
N ILE A 265 28.59 -5.31 16.47
CA ILE A 265 28.08 -6.09 15.35
C ILE A 265 28.52 -5.58 13.98
N GLY A 266 29.06 -4.34 13.90
CA GLY A 266 29.57 -3.81 12.65
C GLY A 266 30.36 -2.53 12.81
N THR A 267 31.22 -2.25 11.83
CA THR A 267 32.00 -1.00 11.74
C THR A 267 32.03 -0.52 10.30
N GLU A 268 31.79 0.77 10.10
CA GLU A 268 31.87 1.44 8.81
C GLU A 268 32.84 2.61 8.87
N LEU A 269 33.47 2.95 7.74
CA LEU A 269 34.42 4.06 7.63
C LEU A 269 34.03 4.96 6.46
N THR A 270 34.01 6.27 6.70
CA THR A 270 33.79 7.28 5.66
C THR A 270 34.71 8.48 5.86
N LYS A 271 34.77 9.37 4.87
CA LYS A 271 35.47 10.65 4.97
C LYS A 271 34.49 11.80 4.82
N PRO A 272 34.68 12.91 5.54
CA PRO A 272 33.86 14.09 5.35
C PRO A 272 34.13 14.71 3.98
N ASP A 273 33.12 15.35 3.42
CA ASP A 273 33.21 16.16 2.21
C ASP A 273 33.95 17.50 2.51
N ARG A 274 34.05 18.34 1.48
CA ARG A 274 34.72 19.68 1.60
C ARG A 274 34.02 20.63 2.59
N ASN A 275 32.75 20.34 2.93
CA ASN A 275 31.94 21.11 3.87
C ASN A 275 31.88 20.45 5.26
N GLY A 276 32.62 19.36 5.46
CA GLY A 276 32.62 18.58 6.69
C GLY A 276 31.43 17.63 6.84
N ARG A 277 30.61 17.42 5.82
CA ARG A 277 29.46 16.52 5.87
C ARG A 277 29.88 15.09 5.60
N PHE A 278 29.27 14.15 6.31
CA PHE A 278 29.44 12.72 6.08
C PHE A 278 28.11 12.01 6.07
N VAL A 279 28.08 10.86 5.41
CA VAL A 279 26.92 9.98 5.32
C VAL A 279 27.42 8.54 5.39
N PHE A 280 26.74 7.73 6.17
CA PHE A 280 26.74 6.28 6.12
C PHE A 280 25.36 5.88 5.65
N ASP A 281 25.24 5.32 4.45
CA ASP A 281 23.98 4.92 3.83
C ASP A 281 23.88 3.40 3.72
N LYS A 282 22.67 2.90 3.49
CA LYS A 282 22.39 1.47 3.29
C LYS A 282 22.82 0.59 4.46
N LEU A 283 22.70 1.09 5.67
CA LEU A 283 23.01 0.33 6.87
C LEU A 283 21.89 -0.71 7.10
N GLU A 284 22.28 -2.00 7.11
CA GLU A 284 21.36 -3.12 7.32
C GLU A 284 21.66 -3.80 8.66
N TYR A 285 21.34 -3.15 9.77
CA TYR A 285 21.51 -3.68 11.11
C TYR A 285 20.17 -4.00 11.78
N PRO A 286 20.10 -4.97 12.70
CA PRO A 286 18.87 -5.36 13.39
C PRO A 286 18.24 -4.19 14.16
N SER A 287 16.91 -4.17 14.28
CA SER A 287 16.19 -3.18 15.08
C SER A 287 16.71 -3.12 16.53
N GLY A 288 16.86 -1.92 17.07
CA GLY A 288 17.44 -1.69 18.39
C GLY A 288 18.98 -1.58 18.39
N THR A 289 19.63 -1.52 17.22
CA THR A 289 21.07 -1.22 17.12
C THR A 289 21.32 0.24 17.50
N HIS A 290 22.35 0.46 18.30
CA HIS A 290 22.88 1.77 18.66
C HIS A 290 24.10 2.10 17.79
N TYR A 291 24.11 3.29 17.20
CA TYR A 291 25.22 3.77 16.40
C TYR A 291 26.07 4.76 17.18
N ILE A 292 27.38 4.51 17.21
CA ILE A 292 28.37 5.45 17.76
C ILE A 292 29.23 5.96 16.61
N VAL A 293 29.23 7.27 16.40
CA VAL A 293 30.05 7.92 15.38
C VAL A 293 31.29 8.50 16.05
N CYS A 294 32.45 8.08 15.57
CA CYS A 294 33.75 8.51 16.09
C CYS A 294 34.56 9.20 14.99
N LEU A 295 35.18 10.34 15.32
CA LEU A 295 36.13 10.98 14.46
C LEU A 295 37.54 10.48 14.78
N LEU A 296 38.22 9.90 13.82
CA LEU A 296 39.58 9.40 13.97
C LEU A 296 40.57 10.50 13.53
N TYR A 297 41.28 11.09 14.49
CA TYR A 297 42.36 12.03 14.22
C TYR A 297 43.64 11.26 13.89
N THR A 298 44.26 11.61 12.78
CA THR A 298 45.58 11.06 12.38
C THR A 298 46.73 11.85 12.95
N SER A 299 46.46 12.96 13.65
CA SER A 299 47.51 13.78 14.27
C SER A 299 47.87 13.21 15.65
N PRO A 300 49.14 12.87 15.90
CA PRO A 300 49.57 12.47 17.25
C PRO A 300 49.30 13.62 18.21
N SER A 301 48.77 13.29 19.38
CA SER A 301 48.55 14.26 20.45
C SER A 301 49.89 14.98 20.78
N PRO A 302 49.88 16.27 21.15
CA PRO A 302 51.08 16.93 21.64
C PRO A 302 51.76 16.19 22.80
N ARG A 303 51.02 15.34 23.53
CA ARG A 303 51.56 14.46 24.58
C ARG A 303 52.38 13.29 24.04
N ASP A 304 52.07 12.80 22.85
CA ASP A 304 52.77 11.64 22.24
C ASP A 304 54.14 12.05 21.69
N ARG A 305 54.39 13.36 21.47
CA ARG A 305 55.69 13.90 21.08
C ARG A 305 56.71 14.01 22.22
N SER A 306 56.26 13.90 23.48
CA SER A 306 57.13 14.03 24.64
C SER A 306 57.72 12.71 25.15
N LEU A 307 57.33 11.57 24.57
CA LEU A 307 57.78 10.25 24.99
C LEU A 307 58.83 9.61 24.06
N SER A 308 59.30 10.32 23.01
CA SER A 308 60.38 9.84 22.16
C SER A 308 61.65 10.73 22.37
N ARG A 309 62.26 10.58 23.51
CA ARG A 309 63.67 10.92 23.76
C ARG A 309 64.32 9.83 24.61
#